data_dae295965c53d7920344f4ebed328145
#
_entry.id   dae295965c53d7920344f4ebed328145
#
_cell.length_a   1.000
_cell.length_b   1.000
_cell.length_c   1.000
_cell.angle_alpha   90.00
_cell.angle_beta   90.00
_cell.angle_gamma   90.00
#
_symmetry.space_group_name_H-M   'P 1'
#
loop_
_entity.id
_entity.type
_entity.pdbx_description
1 polymer ?
#
loop_
_entity_poly.entity_id
_entity_poly.type
_entity_poly.pdbx_seq_one_letter_code
_entity_poly.pdbx_strand_id
1 'polypeptide(L)'
;MTAPRFAEQLNVQIGNELAAHNQYLACAVYYDDATMPRMAAFFYAQALEERDHAMMMVQYLLDTDEDVVIPGVDAPVATFEDVVAPVALALAQEKRVTEQVNGLLRIAREEHDYASEQFMQW
;
A
#
# COMPACT_ATOMS: atom_id res chain seq x y z
N MET A 1 3.74 21.15 12.05
CA MET A 1 3.58 21.22 10.58
C MET A 1 4.26 20.03 9.92
N THR A 2 3.58 19.38 8.99
CA THR A 2 4.16 18.25 8.26
C THR A 2 5.23 18.75 7.28
N ALA A 3 6.39 18.10 7.25
CA ALA A 3 7.45 18.45 6.31
C ALA A 3 6.95 18.30 4.88
N PRO A 4 7.15 19.29 4.00
CA PRO A 4 6.65 19.25 2.61
C PRO A 4 7.13 18.02 1.84
N ARG A 5 8.38 17.63 2.04
CA ARG A 5 8.98 16.47 1.36
C ARG A 5 8.31 15.18 1.82
N PHE A 6 7.94 15.08 3.09
CA PHE A 6 7.21 13.92 3.62
C PHE A 6 5.78 13.89 3.06
N ALA A 7 5.07 15.03 3.05
CA ALA A 7 3.71 15.11 2.54
C ALA A 7 3.64 14.73 1.06
N GLU A 8 4.60 15.19 0.26
CA GLU A 8 4.68 14.83 -1.16
C GLU A 8 4.87 13.33 -1.34
N GLN A 9 5.81 12.73 -0.60
CA GLN A 9 6.09 11.30 -0.71
C GLN A 9 4.94 10.46 -0.15
N LEU A 10 4.23 10.94 0.87
CA LEU A 10 3.07 10.25 1.41
C LEU A 10 1.94 10.18 0.37
N ASN A 11 1.74 11.24 -0.41
CA ASN A 11 0.79 11.21 -1.52
C ASN A 11 1.17 10.16 -2.56
N VAL A 12 2.46 10.01 -2.86
CA VAL A 12 2.93 8.94 -3.75
C VAL A 12 2.61 7.57 -3.13
N GLN A 13 2.81 7.43 -1.82
CA GLN A 13 2.56 6.15 -1.15
C GLN A 13 1.08 5.77 -1.13
N ILE A 14 0.17 6.73 -1.05
CA ILE A 14 -1.26 6.45 -1.19
C ILE A 14 -1.52 5.68 -2.48
N GLY A 15 -0.94 6.12 -3.59
CA GLY A 15 -1.04 5.43 -4.87
C GLY A 15 -0.43 4.04 -4.83
N ASN A 16 0.72 3.88 -4.19
CA ASN A 16 1.38 2.58 -4.05
C ASN A 16 0.52 1.60 -3.26
N GLU A 17 -0.11 2.06 -2.17
CA GLU A 17 -1.01 1.21 -1.36
C GLU A 17 -2.27 0.84 -2.13
N LEU A 18 -2.85 1.77 -2.90
CA LEU A 18 -4.01 1.48 -3.73
C LEU A 18 -3.67 0.50 -4.85
N ALA A 19 -2.48 0.62 -5.45
CA ALA A 19 -2.00 -0.35 -6.44
C ALA A 19 -1.82 -1.73 -5.81
N ALA A 20 -1.28 -1.79 -4.60
CA ALA A 20 -1.13 -3.03 -3.85
C ALA A 20 -2.48 -3.65 -3.53
N HIS A 21 -3.46 -2.84 -3.13
CA HIS A 21 -4.84 -3.26 -2.91
C HIS A 21 -5.40 -3.95 -4.16
N ASN A 22 -5.30 -3.30 -5.31
CA ASN A 22 -5.80 -3.85 -6.57
C ASN A 22 -5.08 -5.15 -6.95
N GLN A 23 -3.78 -5.22 -6.71
CA GLN A 23 -3.00 -6.43 -7.01
C GLN A 23 -3.43 -7.60 -6.12
N TYR A 24 -3.67 -7.36 -4.85
CA TYR A 24 -4.18 -8.41 -3.95
C TYR A 24 -5.59 -8.85 -4.34
N LEU A 25 -6.45 -7.93 -4.80
CA LEU A 25 -7.76 -8.30 -5.33
C LEU A 25 -7.63 -9.23 -6.53
N ALA A 26 -6.72 -8.93 -7.45
CA ALA A 26 -6.51 -9.78 -8.63
C ALA A 26 -6.03 -11.17 -8.23
N CYS A 27 -5.12 -11.26 -7.26
CA CYS A 27 -4.67 -12.54 -6.70
C CYS A 27 -5.83 -13.31 -6.07
N ALA A 28 -6.66 -12.63 -5.28
CA ALA A 28 -7.80 -13.23 -4.62
C ALA A 28 -8.82 -13.80 -5.62
N VAL A 29 -9.12 -13.02 -6.65
CA VAL A 29 -10.04 -13.44 -7.72
C VAL A 29 -9.51 -14.67 -8.44
N TYR A 30 -8.21 -14.72 -8.71
CA TYR A 30 -7.58 -15.90 -9.31
C TYR A 30 -7.82 -17.15 -8.46
N TYR A 31 -7.55 -17.08 -7.15
CA TYR A 31 -7.73 -18.23 -6.26
C TYR A 31 -9.19 -18.58 -6.07
N ASP A 32 -10.07 -17.59 -6.03
CA ASP A 32 -11.51 -17.83 -5.91
C ASP A 32 -12.03 -18.58 -7.14
N ASP A 33 -11.64 -18.15 -8.32
CA ASP A 33 -11.99 -18.81 -9.59
C ASP A 33 -11.40 -20.23 -9.66
N ALA A 34 -10.22 -20.43 -9.09
CA ALA A 34 -9.55 -21.74 -9.04
C ALA A 34 -10.11 -22.68 -7.94
N THR A 35 -11.16 -22.27 -7.25
CA THR A 35 -11.79 -23.02 -6.16
C THR A 35 -10.82 -23.31 -5.01
N MET A 36 -10.07 -22.27 -4.64
CA MET A 36 -9.14 -22.29 -3.50
C MET A 36 -9.58 -21.25 -2.48
N PRO A 37 -10.67 -21.52 -1.72
CA PRO A 37 -11.33 -20.48 -0.92
C PRO A 37 -10.49 -19.93 0.23
N ARG A 38 -9.58 -20.71 0.80
CA ARG A 38 -8.72 -20.22 1.88
C ARG A 38 -7.68 -19.24 1.37
N MET A 39 -7.10 -19.52 0.21
CA MET A 39 -6.15 -18.61 -0.42
C MET A 39 -6.87 -17.33 -0.86
N ALA A 40 -8.05 -17.46 -1.44
CA ALA A 40 -8.85 -16.31 -1.83
C ALA A 40 -9.17 -15.42 -0.61
N ALA A 41 -9.63 -16.02 0.49
CA ALA A 41 -9.95 -15.28 1.71
C ALA A 41 -8.73 -14.51 2.26
N PHE A 42 -7.57 -15.15 2.25
CA PHE A 42 -6.32 -14.51 2.68
C PHE A 42 -6.03 -13.26 1.86
N PHE A 43 -6.10 -13.36 0.54
CA PHE A 43 -5.79 -12.23 -0.33
C PHE A 43 -6.87 -11.15 -0.33
N TYR A 44 -8.14 -11.50 -0.17
CA TYR A 44 -9.18 -10.49 0.04
C TYR A 44 -8.92 -9.69 1.31
N ALA A 45 -8.52 -10.35 2.39
CA ALA A 45 -8.19 -9.67 3.64
C ALA A 45 -6.96 -8.76 3.49
N GLN A 46 -5.93 -9.21 2.78
CA GLN A 46 -4.75 -8.41 2.50
C GLN A 46 -5.10 -7.16 1.66
N ALA A 47 -6.00 -7.32 0.70
CA ALA A 47 -6.46 -6.19 -0.11
C ALA A 47 -7.12 -5.11 0.77
N LEU A 48 -7.94 -5.52 1.73
CA LEU A 48 -8.58 -4.58 2.67
C LEU A 48 -7.54 -3.87 3.56
N GLU A 49 -6.52 -4.58 4.03
CA GLU A 49 -5.44 -3.98 4.81
C GLU A 49 -4.73 -2.86 4.04
N GLU A 50 -4.39 -3.10 2.78
CA GLU A 50 -3.71 -2.09 1.96
C GLU A 50 -4.60 -0.88 1.72
N ARG A 51 -5.90 -1.09 1.53
CA ARG A 51 -6.87 -0.01 1.41
C ARG A 51 -6.93 0.82 2.71
N ASP A 52 -6.95 0.14 3.85
CA ASP A 52 -6.99 0.81 5.15
C ASP A 52 -5.73 1.63 5.38
N HIS A 53 -4.56 1.12 4.98
CA HIS A 53 -3.30 1.88 5.04
C HIS A 53 -3.39 3.15 4.20
N ALA A 54 -3.91 3.06 2.98
CA ALA A 54 -4.10 4.23 2.13
C ALA A 54 -5.02 5.26 2.79
N MET A 55 -6.11 4.80 3.40
CA MET A 55 -7.05 5.70 4.08
C MET A 55 -6.46 6.34 5.32
N MET A 56 -5.59 5.64 6.06
CA MET A 56 -4.86 6.23 7.18
C MET A 56 -3.96 7.37 6.71
N MET A 57 -3.28 7.18 5.58
CA MET A 57 -2.42 8.21 4.99
C MET A 57 -3.21 9.43 4.55
N VAL A 58 -4.36 9.20 3.90
CA VAL A 58 -5.28 10.27 3.50
C VAL A 58 -5.71 11.07 4.73
N GLN A 59 -6.12 10.38 5.79
CA GLN A 59 -6.60 11.05 7.01
C GLN A 59 -5.49 11.85 7.68
N TYR A 60 -4.28 11.32 7.71
CA TYR A 60 -3.13 12.03 8.29
C TYR A 60 -2.86 13.34 7.55
N LEU A 61 -2.88 13.32 6.22
CA LEU A 61 -2.69 14.53 5.43
C LEU A 61 -3.80 15.55 5.68
N LEU A 62 -5.05 15.10 5.74
CA LEU A 62 -6.17 15.98 6.05
C LEU A 62 -6.05 16.58 7.45
N ASP A 63 -5.67 15.77 8.43
CA ASP A 63 -5.53 16.22 9.83
C ASP A 63 -4.38 17.21 10.01
N THR A 64 -3.38 17.16 9.15
CA THR A 64 -2.22 18.07 9.19
C THR A 64 -2.32 19.21 8.18
N ASP A 65 -3.50 19.39 7.61
CA ASP A 65 -3.80 20.50 6.69
C ASP A 65 -2.97 20.47 5.40
N GLU A 66 -2.62 19.27 4.94
CA GLU A 66 -1.88 19.07 3.70
C GLU A 66 -2.82 18.69 2.57
N ASP A 67 -2.39 18.95 1.33
CA ASP A 67 -3.14 18.54 0.15
C ASP A 67 -3.12 17.02 -0.01
N VAL A 68 -4.27 16.46 -0.39
CA VAL A 68 -4.40 15.03 -0.70
C VAL A 68 -4.60 14.88 -2.19
N VAL A 69 -3.78 14.02 -2.81
CA VAL A 69 -3.91 13.69 -4.23
C VAL A 69 -4.17 12.18 -4.33
N ILE A 70 -5.36 11.82 -4.82
CA ILE A 70 -5.69 10.42 -5.10
C ILE A 70 -5.30 10.16 -6.55
N PRO A 71 -4.21 9.42 -6.79
CA PRO A 71 -3.74 9.19 -8.15
C PRO A 71 -4.48 8.04 -8.81
N GLY A 72 -4.40 7.98 -10.14
CA GLY A 72 -4.68 6.75 -10.86
C GLY A 72 -3.57 5.74 -10.59
N VAL A 73 -3.89 4.47 -10.73
CA VAL A 73 -2.90 3.38 -10.59
C VAL A 73 -2.97 2.47 -11.81
N ASP A 74 -1.84 1.83 -12.10
CA ASP A 74 -1.77 0.88 -13.22
C ASP A 74 -2.64 -0.34 -12.93
N ALA A 75 -3.15 -0.95 -14.01
CA ALA A 75 -3.90 -2.19 -13.88
C ALA A 75 -3.02 -3.27 -13.26
N PRO A 76 -3.56 -4.07 -12.32
CA PRO A 76 -2.78 -5.15 -11.72
C PRO A 76 -2.55 -6.29 -12.72
N VAL A 77 -1.58 -7.13 -12.42
CA VAL A 77 -1.40 -8.41 -13.12
C VAL A 77 -2.61 -9.28 -12.76
N ALA A 78 -3.39 -9.68 -13.75
CA ALA A 78 -4.62 -10.44 -13.53
C ALA A 78 -4.57 -11.86 -14.09
N THR A 79 -3.52 -12.20 -14.87
CA THR A 79 -3.34 -13.51 -15.47
C THR A 79 -2.09 -14.17 -14.87
N PHE A 80 -2.23 -15.39 -14.37
CA PHE A 80 -1.15 -16.12 -13.71
C PHE A 80 -1.00 -17.49 -14.35
N GLU A 81 0.25 -17.97 -14.45
CA GLU A 81 0.58 -19.24 -15.08
C GLU A 81 0.16 -20.45 -14.21
N ASP A 82 0.27 -20.30 -12.90
CA ASP A 82 0.00 -21.39 -11.94
C ASP A 82 -0.37 -20.84 -10.57
N VAL A 83 -0.67 -21.72 -9.64
CA VAL A 83 -1.11 -21.34 -8.28
C VAL A 83 -0.01 -20.78 -7.40
N VAL A 84 1.25 -20.87 -7.83
CA VAL A 84 2.40 -20.32 -7.10
C VAL A 84 2.65 -18.86 -7.50
N ALA A 85 2.36 -18.50 -8.75
CA ALA A 85 2.67 -17.18 -9.30
C ALA A 85 2.08 -16.02 -8.49
N PRO A 86 0.81 -16.05 -8.04
CA PRO A 86 0.27 -14.96 -7.22
C PRO A 86 1.02 -14.77 -5.91
N VAL A 87 1.43 -15.85 -5.25
CA VAL A 87 2.19 -15.78 -3.99
C VAL A 87 3.57 -15.16 -4.23
N ALA A 88 4.25 -15.56 -5.29
CA ALA A 88 5.55 -14.99 -5.64
C ALA A 88 5.46 -13.49 -5.91
N LEU A 89 4.42 -13.07 -6.64
CA LEU A 89 4.16 -11.66 -6.91
C LEU A 89 3.88 -10.89 -5.62
N ALA A 90 3.06 -11.46 -4.75
CA ALA A 90 2.71 -10.86 -3.46
C ALA A 90 3.95 -10.67 -2.58
N LEU A 91 4.85 -11.66 -2.54
CA LEU A 91 6.08 -11.57 -1.76
C LEU A 91 6.97 -10.43 -2.27
N ALA A 92 7.12 -10.30 -3.59
CA ALA A 92 7.88 -9.21 -4.19
C ALA A 92 7.24 -7.85 -3.87
N GLN A 93 5.92 -7.78 -3.88
CA GLN A 93 5.17 -6.56 -3.53
C GLN A 93 5.39 -6.17 -2.07
N GLU A 94 5.33 -7.13 -1.15
CA GLU A 94 5.56 -6.87 0.28
C GLU A 94 6.95 -6.30 0.54
N LYS A 95 7.98 -6.84 -0.11
CA LYS A 95 9.34 -6.33 -0.01
C LYS A 95 9.43 -4.89 -0.50
N ARG A 96 8.77 -4.59 -1.61
CA ARG A 96 8.77 -3.25 -2.20
C ARG A 96 8.05 -2.25 -1.29
N VAL A 97 6.89 -2.62 -0.76
CA VAL A 97 6.13 -1.75 0.16
C VAL A 97 6.93 -1.49 1.43
N THR A 98 7.59 -2.51 1.98
CA THR A 98 8.44 -2.34 3.15
C THR A 98 9.55 -1.32 2.90
N GLU A 99 10.21 -1.38 1.75
CA GLU A 99 11.22 -0.40 1.38
C GLU A 99 10.65 1.00 1.23
N GLN A 100 9.45 1.12 0.67
CA GLN A 100 8.75 2.39 0.51
C GLN A 100 8.42 3.01 1.87
N VAL A 101 7.91 2.21 2.80
CA VAL A 101 7.58 2.66 4.16
C VAL A 101 8.85 3.09 4.90
N ASN A 102 9.92 2.32 4.79
CA ASN A 102 11.20 2.69 5.39
C ASN A 102 11.77 4.00 4.79
N GLY A 103 11.52 4.23 3.50
CA GLY A 103 11.88 5.48 2.85
C GLY A 103 11.15 6.68 3.42
N LEU A 104 9.85 6.53 3.68
CA LEU A 104 9.04 7.57 4.33
C LEU A 104 9.53 7.87 5.74
N LEU A 105 9.83 6.83 6.51
CA LEU A 105 10.35 6.98 7.86
C LEU A 105 11.68 7.74 7.85
N ARG A 106 12.55 7.43 6.89
CA ARG A 106 13.83 8.11 6.72
C ARG A 106 13.63 9.60 6.42
N ILE A 107 12.70 9.93 5.53
CA ILE A 107 12.39 11.33 5.21
C ILE A 107 11.93 12.08 6.45
N ALA A 108 11.01 11.49 7.23
CA ALA A 108 10.53 12.11 8.46
C ALA A 108 11.68 12.39 9.43
N ARG A 109 12.61 11.45 9.59
CA ARG A 109 13.78 11.61 10.45
C ARG A 109 14.72 12.69 9.95
N GLU A 110 15.03 12.69 8.67
CA GLU A 110 15.91 13.69 8.05
C GLU A 110 15.35 15.10 8.17
N GLU A 111 14.03 15.25 8.09
CA GLU A 111 13.34 16.53 8.19
C GLU A 111 13.00 16.92 9.64
N HIS A 112 13.37 16.09 10.60
CA HIS A 112 13.03 16.27 12.01
C HIS A 112 11.53 16.42 12.24
N ASP A 113 10.74 15.71 11.44
CA ASP A 113 9.27 15.69 11.52
C ASP A 113 8.84 14.55 12.43
N TYR A 114 8.89 14.81 13.73
CA TYR A 114 8.65 13.77 14.75
C TYR A 114 7.22 13.25 14.73
N ALA A 115 6.25 14.08 14.42
CA ALA A 115 4.86 13.66 14.31
C ALA A 115 4.68 12.65 13.18
N SER A 116 5.30 12.91 12.01
CA SER A 116 5.25 12.00 10.87
C SER A 116 6.02 10.71 11.15
N GLU A 117 7.15 10.81 11.83
CA GLU A 117 7.90 9.62 12.27
C GLU A 117 7.02 8.74 13.17
N GLN A 118 6.31 9.33 14.12
CA GLN A 118 5.40 8.61 15.01
C GLN A 118 4.24 7.98 14.23
N PHE A 119 3.67 8.73 13.28
CA PHE A 119 2.60 8.22 12.42
C PHE A 119 3.03 6.96 11.66
N MET A 120 4.26 6.91 11.16
CA MET A 120 4.76 5.78 10.37
C MET A 120 5.01 4.52 11.22
N GLN A 121 4.80 4.57 12.52
CA GLN A 121 5.04 3.44 13.43
C GLN A 121 3.78 2.55 13.62
N TRP A 122 2.75 2.75 12.84
CA TRP A 122 1.51 1.94 12.94
C TRP A 122 1.71 0.44 12.82
#